data_cf9f4ba00dfbf2924e3240b04a1363f5
#
_entry.id   cf9f4ba00dfbf2924e3240b04a1363f5
#
_cell.length_a   1.000
_cell.length_b   1.000
_cell.length_c   1.000
_cell.angle_alpha   90.00
_cell.angle_beta   90.00
_cell.angle_gamma   90.00
#
_symmetry.space_group_name_H-M   'P 1'
#
loop_
_entity.id
_entity.type
_entity.pdbx_description
1 polymer ?
#
loop_
_entity_poly.entity_id
_entity_poly.type
_entity_poly.pdbx_seq_one_letter_code
_entity_poly.pdbx_strand_id
1 'polypeptide(L)'
;MKKKHGLLFLMSVVLGGFLGMFVGMFKAGAESHEIMLDVKVLIPWISAICLLIGFISILLTFNFLKKSRKFHSLYQEEMDDDLNETYYVQMYRNLEFGTITFNITNVAILLALFISANEAIMLNKSFLTLSLSFLLLVLVFNVQKSLYKTIAIVRQFDLAFFSTPKDVLDYINSYDEGERQANLEQSFRILFQLNNYVLPGLYFLIDLFSLLTGEIQLLAFFLVGAIHVYINVMQLPMVKRYFK
;
A
#
# COMPACT_ATOMS: atom_id res chain seq x y z
N MET A 1 -11.01 23.16 -23.07
CA MET A 1 -10.14 22.29 -22.25
C MET A 1 -8.72 22.84 -22.02
N LYS A 2 -8.02 23.42 -23.00
CA LYS A 2 -6.62 23.94 -22.84
C LYS A 2 -6.41 24.99 -21.73
N LYS A 3 -7.38 25.86 -21.43
CA LYS A 3 -7.26 26.90 -20.37
C LYS A 3 -7.20 26.31 -18.94
N LYS A 4 -7.84 25.17 -18.66
CA LYS A 4 -7.78 24.53 -17.33
C LYS A 4 -6.40 23.93 -17.01
N HIS A 5 -5.70 23.38 -18.01
CA HIS A 5 -4.36 22.84 -17.80
C HIS A 5 -3.30 23.91 -17.54
N GLY A 6 -3.43 25.07 -18.22
CA GLY A 6 -2.54 26.22 -17.95
C GLY A 6 -2.71 26.79 -16.54
N LEU A 7 -3.98 26.84 -16.05
CA LEU A 7 -4.26 27.30 -14.69
C LEU A 7 -3.73 26.32 -13.64
N LEU A 8 -3.89 25.01 -13.84
CA LEU A 8 -3.35 23.97 -12.96
C LEU A 8 -1.82 23.98 -12.93
N PHE A 9 -1.16 24.20 -14.06
CA PHE A 9 0.29 24.37 -14.12
C PHE A 9 0.75 25.61 -13.35
N LEU A 10 0.08 26.74 -13.53
CA LEU A 10 0.39 27.98 -12.81
C LEU A 10 0.18 27.83 -11.31
N MET A 11 -0.90 27.14 -10.89
CA MET A 11 -1.15 26.83 -9.47
C MET A 11 -0.06 25.92 -8.88
N SER A 12 0.43 24.92 -9.63
CA SER A 12 1.51 24.05 -9.16
C SER A 12 2.84 24.77 -9.04
N VAL A 13 3.16 25.70 -9.93
CA VAL A 13 4.35 26.57 -9.85
C VAL A 13 4.26 27.51 -8.64
N VAL A 14 3.10 28.13 -8.42
CA VAL A 14 2.86 29.01 -7.25
C VAL A 14 2.93 28.21 -5.96
N LEU A 15 2.30 27.01 -5.89
CA LEU A 15 2.38 26.12 -4.72
C LEU A 15 3.82 25.66 -4.46
N GLY A 16 4.57 25.30 -5.51
CA GLY A 16 5.99 24.94 -5.42
C GLY A 16 6.86 26.10 -4.91
N GLY A 17 6.59 27.33 -5.38
CA GLY A 17 7.25 28.54 -4.89
C GLY A 17 6.94 28.84 -3.41
N PHE A 18 5.67 28.70 -3.01
CA PHE A 18 5.27 28.84 -1.60
C PHE A 18 5.91 27.78 -0.70
N LEU A 19 5.94 26.51 -1.13
CA LEU A 19 6.59 25.42 -0.40
C LEU A 19 8.09 25.67 -0.29
N GLY A 20 8.75 26.09 -1.38
CA GLY A 20 10.17 26.44 -1.36
C GLY A 20 10.50 27.61 -0.43
N MET A 21 9.63 28.64 -0.40
CA MET A 21 9.77 29.76 0.53
C MET A 21 9.55 29.31 1.98
N PHE A 22 8.57 28.45 2.25
CA PHE A 22 8.31 27.91 3.58
C PHE A 22 9.48 27.08 4.10
N VAL A 23 10.08 26.23 3.24
CA VAL A 23 11.27 25.44 3.56
C VAL A 23 12.47 26.34 3.84
N GLY A 24 12.68 27.40 3.02
CA GLY A 24 13.73 28.37 3.22
C GLY A 24 13.60 29.14 4.54
N MET A 25 12.38 29.54 4.90
CA MET A 25 12.08 30.20 6.18
C MET A 25 12.29 29.26 7.37
N PHE A 26 11.89 27.97 7.22
CA PHE A 26 12.07 26.96 8.26
C PHE A 26 13.57 26.66 8.48
N LYS A 27 14.36 26.57 7.40
CA LYS A 27 15.82 26.39 7.47
C LYS A 27 16.51 27.58 8.14
N ALA A 28 16.17 28.81 7.75
CA ALA A 28 16.70 30.01 8.38
C ALA A 28 16.31 30.12 9.88
N GLY A 29 15.11 29.67 10.26
CA GLY A 29 14.69 29.59 11.65
C GLY A 29 15.36 28.47 12.43
N ALA A 30 15.65 27.33 11.79
CA ALA A 30 16.34 26.19 12.40
C ALA A 30 17.85 26.48 12.64
N GLU A 31 18.49 27.20 11.76
CA GLU A 31 19.88 27.65 11.94
C GLU A 31 20.04 28.63 13.13
N SER A 32 18.97 29.33 13.49
CA SER A 32 18.97 30.25 14.65
C SER A 32 18.69 29.57 16.00
N HIS A 33 18.16 28.34 16.00
CA HIS A 33 17.73 27.64 17.21
C HIS A 33 18.04 26.14 17.13
N GLU A 34 19.19 25.65 16.92
CA GLU A 34 19.61 24.23 17.05
C GLU A 34 18.45 23.16 17.12
N ILE A 35 17.34 23.40 16.41
CA ILE A 35 16.22 22.45 16.29
C ILE A 35 16.63 21.45 15.20
N MET A 36 17.65 20.65 15.48
CA MET A 36 17.85 19.38 14.77
C MET A 36 16.73 18.45 15.22
N LEU A 37 15.77 18.17 14.34
CA LEU A 37 14.81 17.11 14.54
C LEU A 37 15.58 15.81 14.71
N ASP A 38 15.78 15.38 15.97
CA ASP A 38 16.40 14.09 16.23
C ASP A 38 15.41 12.99 15.79
N VAL A 39 15.61 12.53 14.56
CA VAL A 39 14.79 11.47 13.93
C VAL A 39 14.70 10.23 14.84
N LYS A 40 15.69 9.99 15.70
CA LYS A 40 15.72 8.86 16.64
C LYS A 40 14.56 8.93 17.65
N VAL A 41 14.08 10.12 17.97
CA VAL A 41 12.91 10.31 18.85
C VAL A 41 11.61 9.86 18.18
N LEU A 42 11.52 9.94 16.84
CA LEU A 42 10.32 9.57 16.09
C LEU A 42 10.21 8.05 15.85
N ILE A 43 11.32 7.31 15.88
CA ILE A 43 11.38 5.88 15.56
C ILE A 43 10.38 5.06 16.41
N PRO A 44 10.34 5.17 17.75
CA PRO A 44 9.39 4.41 18.57
C PRO A 44 7.93 4.72 18.26
N TRP A 45 7.62 6.01 17.96
CA TRP A 45 6.27 6.43 17.61
C TRP A 45 5.83 5.86 16.26
N ILE A 46 6.71 5.86 15.26
CA ILE A 46 6.43 5.29 13.95
C ILE A 46 6.18 3.79 14.08
N SER A 47 7.02 3.07 14.83
CA SER A 47 6.83 1.64 15.11
C SER A 47 5.50 1.37 15.81
N ALA A 48 5.14 2.14 16.85
CA ALA A 48 3.88 2.01 17.57
C ALA A 48 2.67 2.28 16.66
N ILE A 49 2.72 3.30 15.83
CA ILE A 49 1.65 3.63 14.87
C ILE A 49 1.50 2.48 13.86
N CYS A 50 2.59 1.94 13.31
CA CYS A 50 2.55 0.82 12.39
C CYS A 50 1.94 -0.44 13.05
N LEU A 51 2.29 -0.74 14.31
CA LEU A 51 1.69 -1.84 15.06
C LEU A 51 0.19 -1.64 15.28
N LEU A 52 -0.23 -0.42 15.61
CA LEU A 52 -1.64 -0.08 15.80
C LEU A 52 -2.43 -0.24 14.49
N ILE A 53 -1.90 0.31 13.38
CA ILE A 53 -2.51 0.16 12.05
C ILE A 53 -2.59 -1.32 11.68
N GLY A 54 -1.53 -2.08 11.87
CA GLY A 54 -1.48 -3.51 11.61
C GLY A 54 -2.54 -4.28 12.41
N PHE A 55 -2.66 -4.02 13.69
CA PHE A 55 -3.65 -4.65 14.56
C PHE A 55 -5.10 -4.32 14.15
N ILE A 56 -5.42 -3.05 13.91
CA ILE A 56 -6.74 -2.63 13.44
C ILE A 56 -7.06 -3.29 12.10
N SER A 57 -6.10 -3.30 11.18
CA SER A 57 -6.28 -3.90 9.85
C SER A 57 -6.51 -5.41 9.92
N ILE A 58 -5.89 -6.15 10.85
CA ILE A 58 -6.17 -7.57 11.12
C ILE A 58 -7.65 -7.75 11.50
N LEU A 59 -8.15 -6.95 12.44
CA LEU A 59 -9.55 -7.04 12.91
C LEU A 59 -10.53 -6.75 11.76
N LEU A 60 -10.25 -5.71 10.97
CA LEU A 60 -11.05 -5.36 9.80
C LEU A 60 -11.05 -6.48 8.75
N THR A 61 -9.88 -7.07 8.47
CA THR A 61 -9.78 -8.18 7.53
C THR A 61 -10.65 -9.36 7.95
N PHE A 62 -10.55 -9.81 9.19
CA PHE A 62 -11.41 -10.90 9.68
C PHE A 62 -12.89 -10.57 9.60
N ASN A 63 -13.27 -9.32 9.90
CA ASN A 63 -14.67 -8.89 9.82
C ASN A 63 -15.19 -8.92 8.37
N PHE A 64 -14.43 -8.39 7.42
CA PHE A 64 -14.79 -8.40 6.00
C PHE A 64 -14.86 -9.84 5.46
N LEU A 65 -13.88 -10.69 5.75
CA LEU A 65 -13.89 -12.08 5.30
C LEU A 65 -15.07 -12.89 5.91
N LYS A 66 -15.42 -12.62 7.17
CA LYS A 66 -16.59 -13.21 7.80
C LYS A 66 -17.90 -12.78 7.12
N LYS A 67 -18.02 -11.48 6.79
CA LYS A 67 -19.18 -10.94 6.06
C LYS A 67 -19.27 -11.55 4.65
N SER A 68 -18.15 -11.61 3.93
CA SER A 68 -18.10 -12.22 2.60
C SER A 68 -18.63 -13.64 2.61
N ARG A 69 -18.14 -14.50 3.53
CA ARG A 69 -18.63 -15.88 3.68
C ARG A 69 -20.11 -15.95 4.07
N LYS A 70 -20.58 -15.04 4.93
CA LYS A 70 -22.00 -14.96 5.29
C LYS A 70 -22.87 -14.63 4.07
N PHE A 71 -22.48 -13.64 3.27
CA PHE A 71 -23.22 -13.29 2.06
C PHE A 71 -23.16 -14.39 1.01
N HIS A 72 -22.06 -15.14 0.93
CA HIS A 72 -21.97 -16.32 0.08
C HIS A 72 -22.99 -17.40 0.48
N SER A 73 -23.16 -17.70 1.78
CA SER A 73 -24.19 -18.66 2.22
C SER A 73 -25.60 -18.18 1.93
N LEU A 74 -25.88 -16.88 2.14
CA LEU A 74 -27.20 -16.30 1.81
C LEU A 74 -27.48 -16.35 0.30
N TYR A 75 -26.47 -16.06 -0.53
CA TYR A 75 -26.56 -16.16 -1.98
C TYR A 75 -26.93 -17.57 -2.48
N GLN A 76 -26.45 -18.61 -1.79
CA GLN A 76 -26.76 -20.00 -2.15
C GLN A 76 -28.16 -20.45 -1.70
N GLU A 77 -28.75 -19.83 -0.69
CA GLU A 77 -30.04 -20.19 -0.12
C GLU A 77 -31.21 -19.36 -0.70
N GLU A 78 -30.91 -18.21 -1.32
CA GLU A 78 -31.92 -17.26 -1.77
C GLU A 78 -32.50 -17.63 -3.16
N MET A 79 -33.83 -17.52 -3.29
CA MET A 79 -34.55 -17.77 -4.54
C MET A 79 -35.08 -16.50 -5.20
N ASP A 80 -35.02 -15.35 -4.52
CA ASP A 80 -35.42 -14.06 -5.05
C ASP A 80 -34.25 -13.43 -5.82
N ASP A 81 -34.45 -13.16 -7.10
CA ASP A 81 -33.40 -12.67 -8.01
C ASP A 81 -32.82 -11.31 -7.57
N ASP A 82 -33.65 -10.38 -7.08
CA ASP A 82 -33.21 -9.04 -6.66
C ASP A 82 -32.34 -9.11 -5.38
N LEU A 83 -32.74 -9.95 -4.41
CA LEU A 83 -31.97 -10.20 -3.19
C LEU A 83 -30.69 -10.96 -3.50
N ASN A 84 -30.74 -11.89 -4.42
CA ASN A 84 -29.60 -12.69 -4.83
C ASN A 84 -28.51 -11.83 -5.49
N GLU A 85 -28.87 -10.90 -6.36
CA GLU A 85 -27.95 -9.92 -6.93
C GLU A 85 -27.30 -9.04 -5.83
N THR A 86 -28.11 -8.60 -4.86
CA THR A 86 -27.59 -7.82 -3.71
C THR A 86 -26.58 -8.61 -2.90
N TYR A 87 -26.83 -9.90 -2.60
CA TYR A 87 -25.90 -10.75 -1.87
C TYR A 87 -24.63 -11.03 -2.66
N TYR A 88 -24.75 -11.25 -3.97
CA TYR A 88 -23.62 -11.38 -4.87
C TYR A 88 -22.67 -10.18 -4.78
N VAL A 89 -23.19 -8.97 -4.97
CA VAL A 89 -22.40 -7.74 -4.87
C VAL A 89 -21.76 -7.57 -3.49
N GLN A 90 -22.51 -7.83 -2.41
CA GLN A 90 -21.98 -7.68 -1.05
C GLN A 90 -20.91 -8.73 -0.72
N MET A 91 -21.03 -9.93 -1.23
CA MET A 91 -20.06 -11.01 -1.07
C MET A 91 -18.71 -10.62 -1.65
N TYR A 92 -18.67 -10.23 -2.92
CA TYR A 92 -17.44 -9.82 -3.61
C TYR A 92 -16.86 -8.52 -3.04
N ARG A 93 -17.70 -7.53 -2.79
CA ARG A 93 -17.28 -6.25 -2.18
C ARG A 93 -16.57 -6.47 -0.83
N ASN A 94 -17.09 -7.34 0.02
CA ASN A 94 -16.44 -7.64 1.29
C ASN A 94 -15.16 -8.47 1.10
N LEU A 95 -15.08 -9.34 0.10
CA LEU A 95 -13.86 -10.06 -0.24
C LEU A 95 -12.74 -9.07 -0.64
N GLU A 96 -13.05 -8.15 -1.54
CA GLU A 96 -12.08 -7.14 -2.02
C GLU A 96 -11.62 -6.21 -0.89
N PHE A 97 -12.52 -5.72 -0.02
CA PHE A 97 -12.11 -4.97 1.17
C PHE A 97 -11.26 -5.80 2.12
N GLY A 98 -11.54 -7.09 2.27
CA GLY A 98 -10.71 -8.02 3.03
C GLY A 98 -9.31 -8.15 2.44
N THR A 99 -9.17 -8.23 1.13
CA THR A 99 -7.88 -8.28 0.43
C THR A 99 -7.09 -6.98 0.61
N ILE A 100 -7.74 -5.83 0.44
CA ILE A 100 -7.09 -4.52 0.62
C ILE A 100 -6.58 -4.36 2.06
N THR A 101 -7.43 -4.65 3.06
CA THR A 101 -7.03 -4.54 4.46
C THR A 101 -5.92 -5.53 4.84
N PHE A 102 -5.91 -6.74 4.27
CA PHE A 102 -4.82 -7.69 4.41
C PHE A 102 -3.49 -7.15 3.86
N ASN A 103 -3.50 -6.53 2.68
CA ASN A 103 -2.30 -5.93 2.10
C ASN A 103 -1.76 -4.78 2.97
N ILE A 104 -2.65 -3.93 3.50
CA ILE A 104 -2.27 -2.87 4.47
C ILE A 104 -1.65 -3.48 5.72
N THR A 105 -2.23 -4.58 6.24
CA THR A 105 -1.69 -5.31 7.39
C THR A 105 -0.26 -5.77 7.14
N ASN A 106 0.00 -6.39 5.99
CA ASN A 106 1.34 -6.86 5.63
C ASN A 106 2.36 -5.72 5.62
N VAL A 107 2.05 -4.61 4.96
CA VAL A 107 2.95 -3.46 4.90
C VAL A 107 3.22 -2.89 6.30
N ALA A 108 2.17 -2.67 7.09
CA ALA A 108 2.31 -2.07 8.42
C ALA A 108 3.13 -2.94 9.37
N ILE A 109 2.89 -4.26 9.38
CA ILE A 109 3.61 -5.18 10.28
C ILE A 109 5.05 -5.40 9.83
N LEU A 110 5.34 -5.48 8.53
CA LEU A 110 6.72 -5.56 8.03
C LEU A 110 7.50 -4.29 8.39
N LEU A 111 6.92 -3.10 8.20
CA LEU A 111 7.55 -1.84 8.61
C LEU A 111 7.82 -1.83 10.12
N ALA A 112 6.83 -2.18 10.94
CA ALA A 112 6.99 -2.25 12.39
C ALA A 112 8.11 -3.23 12.79
N LEU A 113 8.17 -4.41 12.16
CA LEU A 113 9.18 -5.42 12.43
C LEU A 113 10.59 -4.91 12.14
N PHE A 114 10.81 -4.36 10.92
CA PHE A 114 12.14 -3.88 10.54
C PHE A 114 12.58 -2.66 11.36
N ILE A 115 11.67 -1.73 11.65
CA ILE A 115 11.96 -0.56 12.50
C ILE A 115 12.29 -1.01 13.92
N SER A 116 11.47 -1.89 14.51
CA SER A 116 11.69 -2.40 15.87
C SER A 116 12.98 -3.24 15.99
N ALA A 117 13.34 -4.01 14.95
CA ALA A 117 14.59 -4.75 14.92
C ALA A 117 15.79 -3.81 14.92
N ASN A 118 15.77 -2.76 14.09
CA ASN A 118 16.82 -1.74 14.09
C ASN A 118 16.90 -0.99 15.43
N GLU A 119 15.77 -0.65 16.04
CA GLU A 119 15.70 -0.02 17.34
C GLU A 119 16.32 -0.91 18.43
N ALA A 120 15.99 -2.19 18.45
CA ALA A 120 16.52 -3.14 19.43
C ALA A 120 18.05 -3.35 19.27
N ILE A 121 18.53 -3.47 18.02
CA ILE A 121 19.94 -3.76 17.72
C ILE A 121 20.82 -2.50 17.87
N MET A 122 20.40 -1.36 17.29
CA MET A 122 21.23 -0.17 17.22
C MET A 122 21.11 0.74 18.44
N LEU A 123 19.92 0.83 19.04
CA LEU A 123 19.67 1.73 20.17
C LEU A 123 19.64 1.01 21.51
N ASN A 124 19.81 -0.31 21.52
CA ASN A 124 19.81 -1.16 22.73
C ASN A 124 18.55 -0.93 23.60
N LYS A 125 17.41 -0.63 22.95
CA LYS A 125 16.11 -0.36 23.59
C LYS A 125 15.30 -1.64 23.78
N SER A 126 14.14 -1.49 24.42
CA SER A 126 13.24 -2.58 24.77
C SER A 126 12.92 -3.53 23.60
N PHE A 127 13.09 -4.83 23.80
CA PHE A 127 12.68 -5.88 22.88
C PHE A 127 11.16 -6.08 22.81
N LEU A 128 10.39 -5.32 23.57
CA LEU A 128 8.93 -5.48 23.66
C LEU A 128 8.25 -5.21 22.30
N THR A 129 8.58 -4.11 21.63
CA THR A 129 8.04 -3.76 20.32
C THR A 129 8.39 -4.78 19.25
N LEU A 130 9.62 -5.29 19.30
CA LEU A 130 10.09 -6.35 18.41
C LEU A 130 9.31 -7.66 18.64
N SER A 131 9.16 -8.07 19.90
CA SER A 131 8.39 -9.28 20.25
C SER A 131 6.92 -9.17 19.83
N LEU A 132 6.31 -8.00 20.01
CA LEU A 132 4.94 -7.74 19.58
C LEU A 132 4.81 -7.77 18.05
N SER A 133 5.79 -7.23 17.32
CA SER A 133 5.84 -7.29 15.86
C SER A 133 5.89 -8.73 15.34
N PHE A 134 6.70 -9.60 15.98
CA PHE A 134 6.74 -11.03 15.65
C PHE A 134 5.41 -11.73 15.95
N LEU A 135 4.79 -11.44 17.07
CA LEU A 135 3.48 -12.01 17.41
C LEU A 135 2.42 -11.62 16.37
N LEU A 136 2.38 -10.36 15.97
CA LEU A 136 1.46 -9.90 14.93
C LEU A 136 1.80 -10.52 13.57
N LEU A 137 3.07 -10.75 13.24
CA LEU A 137 3.49 -11.45 12.01
C LEU A 137 2.93 -12.88 11.96
N VAL A 138 2.95 -13.60 13.09
CA VAL A 138 2.33 -14.94 13.18
C VAL A 138 0.82 -14.85 12.94
N LEU A 139 0.16 -13.80 13.44
CA LEU A 139 -1.27 -13.57 13.18
C LEU A 139 -1.53 -13.27 11.69
N VAL A 140 -0.63 -12.58 11.00
CA VAL A 140 -0.76 -12.34 9.54
C VAL A 140 -0.86 -13.64 8.75
N PHE A 141 -0.08 -14.66 9.07
CA PHE A 141 -0.19 -15.97 8.42
C PHE A 141 -1.57 -16.62 8.63
N ASN A 142 -2.16 -16.45 9.81
CA ASN A 142 -3.52 -16.93 10.07
C ASN A 142 -4.58 -16.15 9.27
N VAL A 143 -4.39 -14.83 9.14
CA VAL A 143 -5.25 -13.97 8.30
C VAL A 143 -5.14 -14.39 6.84
N GLN A 144 -3.92 -14.61 6.32
CA GLN A 144 -3.68 -15.07 4.96
C GLN A 144 -4.38 -16.41 4.67
N LYS A 145 -4.25 -17.37 5.59
CA LYS A 145 -4.97 -18.65 5.49
C LYS A 145 -6.48 -18.44 5.44
N SER A 146 -7.03 -17.54 6.26
CA SER A 146 -8.46 -17.21 6.27
C SER A 146 -8.89 -16.53 4.96
N LEU A 147 -8.06 -15.63 4.40
CA LEU A 147 -8.29 -14.99 3.12
C LEU A 147 -8.36 -16.03 1.99
N TYR A 148 -7.34 -16.87 1.86
CA TYR A 148 -7.29 -17.89 0.80
C TYR A 148 -8.44 -18.90 0.90
N LYS A 149 -8.80 -19.30 2.12
CA LYS A 149 -10.00 -20.11 2.35
C LYS A 149 -11.27 -19.39 1.87
N THR A 150 -11.37 -18.08 2.08
CA THR A 150 -12.55 -17.31 1.64
C THR A 150 -12.57 -17.17 0.12
N ILE A 151 -11.42 -16.96 -0.52
CA ILE A 151 -11.28 -16.96 -1.99
C ILE A 151 -11.71 -18.30 -2.57
N ALA A 152 -11.24 -19.43 -1.98
CA ALA A 152 -11.62 -20.76 -2.44
C ALA A 152 -13.13 -21.00 -2.35
N ILE A 153 -13.78 -20.50 -1.29
CA ILE A 153 -15.25 -20.63 -1.11
C ILE A 153 -16.01 -19.73 -2.10
N VAL A 154 -15.64 -18.47 -2.20
CA VAL A 154 -16.40 -17.43 -2.92
C VAL A 154 -16.13 -17.49 -4.43
N ARG A 155 -14.88 -17.67 -4.84
CA ARG A 155 -14.46 -17.66 -6.25
C ARG A 155 -14.20 -19.07 -6.82
N GLN A 156 -14.33 -20.10 -5.99
CA GLN A 156 -14.04 -21.49 -6.36
C GLN A 156 -12.64 -21.66 -6.98
N PHE A 157 -11.67 -20.88 -6.49
CA PHE A 157 -10.31 -20.87 -6.98
C PHE A 157 -9.32 -21.05 -5.82
N ASP A 158 -8.51 -22.11 -5.89
CA ASP A 158 -7.51 -22.41 -4.85
C ASP A 158 -6.20 -21.69 -5.12
N LEU A 159 -5.92 -20.68 -4.31
CA LEU A 159 -4.62 -19.99 -4.32
C LEU A 159 -3.63 -20.74 -3.42
N ALA A 160 -2.43 -21.03 -3.98
CA ALA A 160 -1.32 -21.54 -3.19
C ALA A 160 -0.83 -20.50 -2.18
N PHE A 161 -0.32 -20.97 -1.03
CA PHE A 161 0.21 -20.07 0.00
C PHE A 161 1.38 -19.19 -0.51
N PHE A 162 2.20 -19.75 -1.39
CA PHE A 162 3.23 -19.05 -2.16
C PHE A 162 2.85 -19.06 -3.64
N SER A 163 1.96 -18.13 -3.99
CA SER A 163 1.48 -18.01 -5.38
C SER A 163 2.57 -17.45 -6.28
N THR A 164 2.74 -18.06 -7.42
CA THR A 164 3.60 -17.54 -8.50
C THR A 164 2.87 -16.45 -9.30
N PRO A 165 3.58 -15.61 -10.07
CA PRO A 165 2.94 -14.66 -10.98
C PRO A 165 1.95 -15.32 -11.96
N LYS A 166 2.20 -16.59 -12.35
CA LYS A 166 1.30 -17.37 -13.19
C LYS A 166 0.00 -17.70 -12.45
N ASP A 167 0.08 -18.17 -11.20
CA ASP A 167 -1.11 -18.50 -10.40
C ASP A 167 -2.00 -17.28 -10.19
N VAL A 168 -1.38 -16.10 -9.98
CA VAL A 168 -2.11 -14.82 -9.88
C VAL A 168 -2.77 -14.44 -11.20
N LEU A 169 -2.09 -14.67 -12.34
CA LEU A 169 -2.67 -14.41 -13.65
C LEU A 169 -3.85 -15.36 -13.93
N ASP A 170 -3.71 -16.64 -13.61
CA ASP A 170 -4.79 -17.64 -13.77
C ASP A 170 -5.98 -17.27 -12.86
N TYR A 171 -5.72 -16.78 -11.66
CA TYR A 171 -6.76 -16.26 -10.76
C TYR A 171 -7.49 -15.05 -11.35
N ILE A 172 -6.78 -14.07 -11.90
CA ILE A 172 -7.41 -12.89 -12.56
C ILE A 172 -8.20 -13.32 -13.81
N ASN A 173 -7.71 -14.32 -14.54
CA ASN A 173 -8.42 -14.85 -15.71
C ASN A 173 -9.70 -15.64 -15.35
N SER A 174 -9.86 -16.05 -14.09
CA SER A 174 -11.10 -16.66 -13.59
C SER A 174 -12.22 -15.65 -13.30
N TYR A 175 -11.91 -14.36 -13.33
CA TYR A 175 -12.88 -13.29 -13.16
C TYR A 175 -13.83 -13.21 -14.37
N ASP A 176 -15.06 -12.73 -14.14
CA ASP A 176 -15.92 -12.38 -15.25
C ASP A 176 -15.34 -11.22 -16.09
N GLU A 177 -15.87 -11.01 -17.27
CA GLU A 177 -15.31 -10.03 -18.20
C GLU A 177 -15.41 -8.60 -17.66
N GLY A 178 -16.51 -8.25 -16.97
CA GLY A 178 -16.69 -6.93 -16.36
C GLY A 178 -15.71 -6.67 -15.21
N GLU A 179 -15.55 -7.63 -14.30
CA GLU A 179 -14.56 -7.53 -13.22
C GLU A 179 -13.14 -7.44 -13.76
N ARG A 180 -12.80 -8.27 -14.76
CA ARG A 180 -11.48 -8.24 -15.39
C ARG A 180 -11.18 -6.91 -16.05
N GLN A 181 -12.15 -6.33 -16.77
CA GLN A 181 -12.02 -5.02 -17.37
C GLN A 181 -11.85 -3.92 -16.31
N ALA A 182 -12.67 -3.93 -15.26
CA ALA A 182 -12.55 -2.97 -14.15
C ALA A 182 -11.18 -3.04 -13.45
N ASN A 183 -10.67 -4.24 -13.22
CA ASN A 183 -9.33 -4.44 -12.64
C ASN A 183 -8.22 -3.93 -13.57
N LEU A 184 -8.34 -4.16 -14.88
CA LEU A 184 -7.38 -3.65 -15.87
C LEU A 184 -7.35 -2.12 -15.88
N GLU A 185 -8.51 -1.47 -15.94
CA GLU A 185 -8.62 -0.01 -15.92
C GLU A 185 -8.06 0.59 -14.63
N GLN A 186 -8.39 -0.02 -13.47
CA GLN A 186 -7.87 0.43 -12.19
C GLN A 186 -6.35 0.24 -12.07
N SER A 187 -5.82 -0.89 -12.54
CA SER A 187 -4.39 -1.17 -12.54
C SER A 187 -3.62 -0.16 -13.40
N PHE A 188 -4.16 0.17 -14.59
CA PHE A 188 -3.59 1.19 -15.45
C PHE A 188 -3.61 2.58 -14.80
N ARG A 189 -4.70 2.93 -14.13
CA ARG A 189 -4.81 4.19 -13.39
C ARG A 189 -3.79 4.28 -12.25
N ILE A 190 -3.64 3.18 -11.48
CA ILE A 190 -2.65 3.10 -10.39
C ILE A 190 -1.23 3.26 -10.95
N LEU A 191 -0.90 2.55 -12.02
CA LEU A 191 0.42 2.62 -12.66
C LEU A 191 0.72 4.04 -13.17
N PHE A 192 -0.25 4.69 -13.79
CA PHE A 192 -0.13 6.07 -14.23
C PHE A 192 0.10 7.04 -13.06
N GLN A 193 -0.70 6.92 -11.99
CA GLN A 193 -0.56 7.75 -10.80
C GLN A 193 0.78 7.52 -10.10
N LEU A 194 1.23 6.27 -10.02
CA LEU A 194 2.50 5.91 -9.42
C LEU A 194 3.67 6.57 -10.16
N ASN A 195 3.71 6.45 -11.50
CA ASN A 195 4.78 7.02 -12.30
C ASN A 195 4.79 8.55 -12.37
N ASN A 196 3.62 9.17 -12.42
CA ASN A 196 3.53 10.62 -12.72
C ASN A 196 3.33 11.51 -11.49
N TYR A 197 2.88 10.93 -10.36
CA TYR A 197 2.60 11.72 -9.15
C TYR A 197 3.31 11.17 -7.92
N VAL A 198 3.17 9.87 -7.63
CA VAL A 198 3.65 9.30 -6.37
C VAL A 198 5.18 9.25 -6.33
N LEU A 199 5.81 8.64 -7.34
CA LEU A 199 7.27 8.53 -7.36
C LEU A 199 7.96 9.89 -7.50
N PRO A 200 7.55 10.81 -8.40
CA PRO A 200 8.08 12.17 -8.38
C PRO A 200 7.86 12.92 -7.08
N GLY A 201 6.70 12.74 -6.44
CA GLY A 201 6.41 13.30 -5.11
C GLY A 201 7.33 12.76 -4.03
N LEU A 202 7.67 11.47 -4.06
CA LEU A 202 8.64 10.87 -3.14
C LEU A 202 10.05 11.46 -3.30
N TYR A 203 10.53 11.70 -4.52
CA TYR A 203 11.81 12.38 -4.74
C TYR A 203 11.82 13.77 -4.07
N PHE A 204 10.73 14.53 -4.24
CA PHE A 204 10.59 15.82 -3.62
C PHE A 204 10.58 15.75 -2.09
N LEU A 205 9.85 14.77 -1.51
CA LEU A 205 9.82 14.57 -0.05
C LEU A 205 11.18 14.15 0.50
N ILE A 206 11.94 13.29 -0.19
CA ILE A 206 13.29 12.88 0.21
C ILE A 206 14.25 14.08 0.15
N ASP A 207 14.13 14.93 -0.87
CA ASP A 207 14.93 16.15 -0.98
C ASP A 207 14.64 17.11 0.17
N LEU A 208 13.35 17.36 0.45
CA LEU A 208 12.92 18.15 1.59
C LEU A 208 13.47 17.61 2.91
N PHE A 209 13.39 16.30 3.12
CA PHE A 209 13.91 15.66 4.32
C PHE A 209 15.43 15.77 4.41
N SER A 210 16.15 15.64 3.29
CA SER A 210 17.60 15.86 3.21
C SER A 210 17.98 17.29 3.60
N LEU A 211 17.21 18.27 3.17
CA LEU A 211 17.42 19.69 3.53
C LEU A 211 17.18 19.93 5.03
N LEU A 212 16.16 19.31 5.61
CA LEU A 212 15.82 19.45 7.04
C LEU A 212 16.84 18.78 7.97
N THR A 213 17.41 17.64 7.54
CA THR A 213 18.41 16.90 8.34
C THR A 213 19.85 17.36 8.08
N GLY A 214 20.09 18.14 7.04
CA GLY A 214 21.42 18.52 6.60
C GLY A 214 22.25 17.37 5.99
N GLU A 215 21.63 16.20 5.79
CA GLU A 215 22.28 14.99 5.25
C GLU A 215 21.56 14.52 4.00
N ILE A 216 22.30 14.26 2.93
CA ILE A 216 21.72 13.72 1.68
C ILE A 216 21.27 12.28 1.91
N GLN A 217 19.99 12.03 1.72
CA GLN A 217 19.37 10.69 1.85
C GLN A 217 19.61 9.83 0.59
N LEU A 218 20.89 9.61 0.25
CA LEU A 218 21.30 8.96 -1.00
C LEU A 218 20.66 7.57 -1.20
N LEU A 219 20.58 6.76 -0.14
CA LEU A 219 19.97 5.43 -0.19
C LEU A 219 18.48 5.50 -0.55
N ALA A 220 17.74 6.46 0.03
CA ALA A 220 16.32 6.64 -0.26
C ALA A 220 16.10 7.05 -1.72
N PHE A 221 16.90 7.98 -2.24
CA PHE A 221 16.88 8.36 -3.66
C PHE A 221 17.16 7.16 -4.58
N PHE A 222 18.17 6.36 -4.24
CA PHE A 222 18.53 5.19 -5.03
C PHE A 222 17.39 4.15 -5.03
N LEU A 223 16.76 3.87 -3.89
CA LEU A 223 15.66 2.91 -3.79
C LEU A 223 14.44 3.36 -4.59
N VAL A 224 14.04 4.63 -4.46
CA VAL A 224 12.92 5.16 -5.25
C VAL A 224 13.25 5.15 -6.74
N GLY A 225 14.48 5.49 -7.11
CA GLY A 225 14.96 5.41 -8.50
C GLY A 225 14.92 3.99 -9.05
N ALA A 226 15.37 3.01 -8.30
CA ALA A 226 15.33 1.59 -8.68
C ALA A 226 13.89 1.10 -8.89
N ILE A 227 12.95 1.45 -8.00
CA ILE A 227 11.53 1.11 -8.14
C ILE A 227 10.96 1.77 -9.40
N HIS A 228 11.27 3.05 -9.64
CA HIS A 228 10.78 3.79 -10.80
C HIS A 228 11.28 3.19 -12.12
N VAL A 229 12.56 2.82 -12.20
CA VAL A 229 13.12 2.12 -13.36
C VAL A 229 12.49 0.73 -13.52
N TYR A 230 12.35 -0.04 -12.43
CA TYR A 230 11.77 -1.37 -12.45
C TYR A 230 10.36 -1.38 -13.04
N ILE A 231 9.47 -0.48 -12.58
CA ILE A 231 8.08 -0.39 -13.07
C ILE A 231 8.05 -0.13 -14.58
N ASN A 232 8.94 0.73 -15.10
CA ASN A 232 8.98 1.06 -16.51
C ASN A 232 9.60 -0.07 -17.36
N VAL A 233 10.66 -0.71 -16.88
CA VAL A 233 11.31 -1.84 -17.56
C VAL A 233 10.38 -3.05 -17.63
N MET A 234 9.56 -3.29 -16.60
CA MET A 234 8.61 -4.41 -16.59
C MET A 234 7.46 -4.27 -17.60
N GLN A 235 7.34 -3.14 -18.27
CA GLN A 235 6.41 -2.98 -19.42
C GLN A 235 7.00 -3.48 -20.75
N LEU A 236 8.31 -3.66 -20.85
CA LEU A 236 8.98 -4.10 -22.09
C LEU A 236 8.51 -5.46 -22.63
N PRO A 237 8.23 -6.49 -21.80
CA PRO A 237 7.71 -7.76 -22.30
C PRO A 237 6.39 -7.61 -23.06
N MET A 238 5.51 -6.71 -22.65
CA MET A 238 4.25 -6.42 -23.33
C MET A 238 4.53 -5.86 -24.74
N VAL A 239 5.44 -4.87 -24.84
CA VAL A 239 5.82 -4.28 -26.15
C VAL A 239 6.38 -5.33 -27.07
N LYS A 240 7.30 -6.20 -26.58
CA LYS A 240 7.89 -7.28 -27.39
C LYS A 240 6.86 -8.34 -27.82
N ARG A 241 5.79 -8.54 -27.05
CA ARG A 241 4.77 -9.56 -27.33
C ARG A 241 3.74 -9.09 -28.35
N TYR A 242 3.31 -7.82 -28.29
CA TYR A 242 2.19 -7.30 -29.05
C TYR A 242 2.59 -6.43 -30.26
N PHE A 243 3.80 -5.85 -30.27
CA PHE A 243 4.28 -5.00 -31.36
C PHE A 243 5.47 -5.64 -32.07
N LYS A 244 5.29 -6.91 -32.48
CA LYS A 244 6.25 -7.63 -33.34
C LYS A 244 6.12 -7.20 -34.79
#